data_18f728560e8386c34ffff46e608c0c24
#
_entry.id   18f728560e8386c34ffff46e608c0c24
#
_cell.length_a   1.000
_cell.length_b   1.000
_cell.length_c   1.000
_cell.angle_alpha   90.00
_cell.angle_beta   90.00
_cell.angle_gamma   90.00
#
_symmetry.space_group_name_H-M   'P 1'
#
loop_
_entity.id
_entity.type
_entity.pdbx_description
1 polymer ?
#
loop_
_entity_poly.entity_id
_entity_poly.type
_entity_poly.pdbx_seq_one_letter_code
_entity_poly.pdbx_strand_id
1 'polypeptide(L)'
;MELSNNQVIQLRNGKCGVVASFNDKPFQLVFDSFTTPIGRYNAELKNKNANYDIVKVFDGSKVENVLDVFKKKFNTDDLTLVWESNQ
;
A
#
# COMPACT_ATOMS: atom_id res chain seq x y z
N MET A 1 -7.17 -10.75 -1.28
CA MET A 1 -6.50 -10.15 -2.43
C MET A 1 -5.00 -10.31 -2.31
N GLU A 2 -4.32 -10.63 -3.38
CA GLU A 2 -2.86 -10.66 -3.41
C GLU A 2 -2.30 -9.33 -3.89
N LEU A 3 -1.27 -8.84 -3.19
CA LEU A 3 -0.58 -7.62 -3.56
C LEU A 3 0.52 -7.92 -4.58
N SER A 4 0.79 -6.95 -5.45
CA SER A 4 1.83 -7.03 -6.46
C SER A 4 2.79 -5.85 -6.35
N ASN A 5 3.99 -6.01 -6.91
CA ASN A 5 4.99 -4.95 -6.95
C ASN A 5 4.40 -3.67 -7.56
N ASN A 6 4.85 -2.55 -7.04
CA ASN A 6 4.51 -1.20 -7.55
C ASN A 6 3.05 -0.79 -7.33
N GLN A 7 2.28 -1.55 -6.55
CA GLN A 7 0.96 -1.08 -6.14
C GLN A 7 1.09 -0.02 -5.05
N VAL A 8 0.16 0.93 -5.05
CA VAL A 8 0.04 1.92 -3.98
C VAL A 8 -1.06 1.47 -3.04
N ILE A 9 -0.81 1.53 -1.75
CA ILE A 9 -1.79 1.14 -0.74
C ILE A 9 -2.12 2.33 0.15
N GLN A 10 -3.35 2.35 0.66
CA GLN A 10 -3.78 3.33 1.64
C GLN A 10 -4.28 2.61 2.88
N LEU A 11 -3.79 3.03 4.04
CA LEU A 11 -4.20 2.48 5.32
C LEU A 11 -5.45 3.21 5.84
N ARG A 12 -6.12 2.59 6.80
CA ARG A 12 -7.31 3.18 7.43
C ARG A 12 -6.99 4.54 8.07
N ASN A 13 -5.77 4.72 8.60
CA ASN A 13 -5.35 5.99 9.19
C ASN A 13 -5.01 7.07 8.15
N GLY A 14 -5.15 6.76 6.85
CA GLY A 14 -4.90 7.70 5.76
C GLY A 14 -3.49 7.68 5.20
N LYS A 15 -2.54 6.98 5.82
CA LYS A 15 -1.18 6.89 5.29
C LYS A 15 -1.16 6.07 4.00
N CYS A 16 -0.32 6.49 3.07
CA CYS A 16 -0.10 5.78 1.81
C CYS A 16 1.32 5.21 1.76
N GLY A 17 1.44 4.07 1.11
CA GLY A 17 2.72 3.40 0.92
C GLY A 17 2.75 2.66 -0.40
N VAL A 18 3.88 2.00 -0.67
CA VAL A 18 4.06 1.21 -1.91
C VAL A 18 4.45 -0.21 -1.56
N VAL A 19 4.02 -1.14 -2.41
CA VAL A 19 4.39 -2.55 -2.31
C VAL A 19 5.69 -2.75 -3.08
N ALA A 20 6.69 -3.31 -2.42
CA ALA A 20 7.99 -3.58 -3.04
C ALA A 20 8.49 -4.97 -2.64
N SER A 21 9.30 -5.59 -3.51
CA SER A 21 9.99 -6.83 -3.18
C SER A 21 11.48 -6.61 -3.34
N PHE A 22 12.26 -7.20 -2.45
CA PHE A 22 13.72 -7.08 -2.44
C PHE A 22 14.34 -8.47 -2.41
N ASN A 23 15.12 -8.81 -3.44
CA ASN A 23 16.00 -10.01 -3.45
C ASN A 23 15.31 -11.30 -2.97
N ASP A 24 14.22 -11.71 -3.62
CA ASP A 24 13.47 -12.94 -3.32
C ASP A 24 12.83 -12.98 -1.94
N LYS A 25 12.82 -11.88 -1.22
CA LYS A 25 12.11 -11.79 0.06
C LYS A 25 10.62 -11.52 -0.18
N PRO A 26 9.75 -11.89 0.77
CA PRO A 26 8.34 -11.53 0.69
C PRO A 26 8.16 -10.03 0.50
N PHE A 27 7.01 -9.64 -0.06
CA PHE A 27 6.72 -8.23 -0.26
C PHE A 27 6.82 -7.44 1.05
N GLN A 28 7.31 -6.22 0.92
CA GLN A 28 7.34 -5.24 1.99
C GLN A 28 6.42 -4.09 1.63
N LEU A 29 5.77 -3.53 2.63
CA LEU A 29 5.01 -2.29 2.48
C LEU A 29 5.91 -1.15 2.93
N VAL A 30 6.24 -0.24 2.01
CA VAL A 30 7.20 0.83 2.27
C VAL A 30 6.46 2.14 2.48
N PHE A 31 6.69 2.75 3.63
CA PHE A 31 6.13 4.06 4.00
C PHE A 31 7.28 5.06 4.19
N ASP A 32 6.96 6.31 4.41
CA ASP A 32 7.95 7.38 4.54
C ASP A 32 8.90 7.20 5.74
N SER A 33 8.41 6.63 6.83
CA SER A 33 9.18 6.51 8.07
C SER A 33 9.45 5.06 8.50
N PHE A 34 8.86 4.07 7.82
CA PHE A 34 9.03 2.66 8.22
C PHE A 34 8.64 1.73 7.07
N THR A 35 9.03 0.46 7.22
CA THR A 35 8.59 -0.62 6.35
C THR A 35 7.91 -1.69 7.20
N THR A 36 6.94 -2.38 6.60
CA THR A 36 6.19 -3.45 7.27
C THR A 36 6.15 -4.68 6.35
N PRO A 37 6.52 -5.87 6.85
CA PRO A 37 6.42 -7.08 6.03
C PRO A 37 4.95 -7.43 5.78
N ILE A 38 4.67 -7.96 4.58
CA ILE A 38 3.31 -8.35 4.20
C ILE A 38 2.74 -9.43 5.14
N GLY A 39 3.63 -10.20 5.79
CA GLY A 39 3.20 -11.24 6.73
C GLY A 39 2.46 -10.73 7.96
N ARG A 40 2.45 -9.43 8.19
CA ARG A 40 1.65 -8.83 9.27
C ARG A 40 0.18 -8.65 8.89
N TYR A 41 -0.18 -8.96 7.65
CA TYR A 41 -1.53 -8.85 7.15
C TYR A 41 -2.10 -10.22 6.83
N ASN A 42 -3.40 -10.38 7.04
CA ASN A 42 -4.09 -11.61 6.65
C ASN A 42 -4.57 -11.52 5.18
N ALA A 43 -5.28 -12.54 4.70
CA ALA A 43 -5.77 -12.57 3.32
C ALA A 43 -6.74 -11.44 2.99
N GLU A 44 -7.34 -10.83 4.00
CA GLU A 44 -8.26 -9.70 3.84
C GLU A 44 -7.55 -8.35 3.99
N LEU A 45 -6.22 -8.35 4.07
CA LEU A 45 -5.36 -7.18 4.22
C LEU A 45 -5.61 -6.44 5.55
N LYS A 46 -5.96 -7.19 6.58
CA LYS A 46 -6.17 -6.66 7.93
C LYS A 46 -4.96 -6.90 8.81
N ASN A 47 -4.62 -5.90 9.60
CA ASN A 47 -3.54 -5.93 10.59
C ASN A 47 -4.14 -6.15 11.99
N LYS A 48 -3.32 -6.57 12.94
CA LYS A 48 -3.73 -6.65 14.35
C LYS A 48 -4.21 -5.31 14.89
N ASN A 49 -3.57 -4.23 14.45
CA ASN A 49 -4.02 -2.87 14.75
C ASN A 49 -4.88 -2.38 13.59
N ALA A 50 -6.18 -2.17 13.84
CA ALA A 50 -7.14 -1.81 12.80
C ALA A 50 -6.77 -0.50 12.09
N ASN A 51 -6.07 0.42 12.75
CA ASN A 51 -5.64 1.68 12.13
C ASN A 51 -4.68 1.44 10.96
N TYR A 52 -4.00 0.30 10.94
CA TYR A 52 -3.07 -0.06 9.88
C TYR A 52 -3.68 -1.01 8.84
N ASP A 53 -4.98 -1.32 8.94
CA ASP A 53 -5.64 -2.12 7.90
C ASP A 53 -5.48 -1.41 6.55
N ILE A 54 -5.17 -2.19 5.52
CA ILE A 54 -5.15 -1.68 4.14
C ILE A 54 -6.61 -1.57 3.70
N VAL A 55 -7.04 -0.36 3.34
CA VAL A 55 -8.42 -0.11 2.93
C VAL A 55 -8.57 0.13 1.43
N LYS A 56 -7.51 0.53 0.75
CA LYS A 56 -7.51 0.72 -0.70
C LYS A 56 -6.20 0.29 -1.30
N VAL A 57 -6.26 -0.28 -2.51
CA VAL A 57 -5.09 -0.66 -3.30
C VAL A 57 -5.26 -0.06 -4.69
N PHE A 58 -4.23 0.62 -5.17
CA PHE A 58 -4.22 1.28 -6.48
C PHE A 58 -3.12 0.71 -7.36
N ASP A 59 -3.30 0.79 -8.67
CA ASP A 59 -2.24 0.52 -9.64
C ASP A 59 -1.23 1.66 -9.59
N GLY A 60 0.01 1.36 -9.21
CA GLY A 60 1.07 2.35 -9.09
C GLY A 60 1.96 2.48 -10.31
N SER A 61 1.59 1.87 -11.45
CA SER A 61 2.45 1.87 -12.64
C SER A 61 2.74 3.27 -13.20
N LYS A 62 1.88 4.25 -12.90
CA LYS A 62 2.05 5.64 -13.34
C LYS A 62 2.76 6.51 -12.33
N VAL A 63 3.12 5.98 -11.17
CA VAL A 63 3.84 6.74 -10.14
C VAL A 63 5.31 6.81 -10.52
N GLU A 64 5.79 8.02 -10.80
CA GLU A 64 7.19 8.23 -11.21
C GLU A 64 8.11 8.42 -10.02
N ASN A 65 7.60 9.00 -8.94
CA ASN A 65 8.39 9.28 -7.75
C ASN A 65 7.66 8.77 -6.51
N VAL A 66 8.25 7.77 -5.86
CA VAL A 66 7.70 7.16 -4.65
C VAL A 66 7.49 8.17 -3.53
N LEU A 67 8.34 9.21 -3.46
CA LEU A 67 8.21 10.25 -2.44
C LEU A 67 6.88 11.00 -2.54
N ASP A 68 6.33 11.12 -3.74
CA ASP A 68 5.02 11.77 -3.92
C ASP A 68 3.91 10.98 -3.25
N VAL A 69 4.02 9.64 -3.25
CA VAL A 69 3.09 8.77 -2.56
C VAL A 69 3.11 9.06 -1.06
N PHE A 70 4.31 9.13 -0.49
CA PHE A 70 4.48 9.34 0.95
C PHE A 70 3.98 10.70 1.39
N LYS A 71 4.19 11.71 0.56
CA LYS A 71 3.81 13.09 0.87
C LYS A 71 2.36 13.40 0.51
N LYS A 72 1.64 12.42 -0.07
CA LYS A 72 0.26 12.60 -0.53
C LYS A 72 0.11 13.75 -1.53
N LYS A 73 1.13 13.98 -2.34
CA LYS A 73 1.13 15.06 -3.34
C LYS A 73 0.42 14.67 -4.64
N PHE A 74 0.16 13.39 -4.84
CA PHE A 74 -0.59 12.95 -6.01
C PHE A 74 -2.05 12.86 -5.65
N ASN A 75 -2.90 13.07 -6.65
CA ASN A 75 -4.33 12.90 -6.48
C ASN A 75 -4.64 11.41 -6.68
N THR A 76 -5.20 10.75 -5.65
CA THR A 76 -5.57 9.34 -5.75
C THR A 76 -6.63 9.11 -6.84
N ASP A 77 -7.37 10.14 -7.24
CA ASP A 77 -8.32 10.04 -8.34
C ASP A 77 -7.64 9.78 -9.69
N ASP A 78 -6.35 10.11 -9.80
CA ASP A 78 -5.56 9.85 -11.00
C ASP A 78 -5.03 8.41 -11.06
N LEU A 79 -5.18 7.65 -9.97
CA LEU A 79 -4.74 6.25 -9.91
C LEU A 79 -5.94 5.34 -10.12
N THR A 80 -5.69 4.20 -10.75
CA THR A 80 -6.73 3.18 -10.93
C THR A 80 -6.89 2.39 -9.66
N LEU A 81 -8.08 2.43 -9.07
CA LEU A 81 -8.41 1.62 -7.89
C LEU A 81 -8.50 0.16 -8.30
N VAL A 82 -7.71 -0.70 -7.65
CA VAL A 82 -7.68 -2.14 -7.90
C VAL A 82 -8.56 -2.87 -6.89
N TRP A 83 -8.57 -2.42 -5.65
CA TRP A 83 -9.30 -3.08 -4.57
C TRP A 83 -9.63 -2.08 -3.49
N GLU A 84 -10.79 -2.27 -2.87
CA GLU A 84 -11.22 -1.45 -1.74
C GLU A 84 -11.90 -2.34 -0.71
N SER A 85 -11.63 -2.08 0.56
CA SER A 85 -12.29 -2.79 1.65
C SER A 85 -13.78 -2.40 1.71
N ASN A 86 -14.62 -3.38 2.03
CA ASN A 86 -16.06 -3.16 2.17
C ASN A 86 -16.46 -2.53 3.51
N GLN A 87 -15.49 -2.15 4.33
CA GLN A 87 -15.75 -1.56 5.63
C GLN A 87 -15.52 -0.07 5.65
#